data_69265afc2c391b8b74fabb74319c3886
#
_entry.id   69265afc2c391b8b74fabb74319c3886
#
_cell.length_a   1.000
_cell.length_b   1.000
_cell.length_c   1.000
_cell.angle_alpha   90.00
_cell.angle_beta   90.00
_cell.angle_gamma   90.00
#
_symmetry.space_group_name_H-M   'P 1'
#
loop_
_entity.id
_entity.type
_entity.pdbx_description
1 polymer ?
#
loop_
_entity_poly.entity_id
_entity_poly.type
_entity_poly.pdbx_seq_one_letter_code
_entity_poly.pdbx_strand_id
1 'polypeptide(L)'
;MGISLVTRAEYKAYANLVSPNEDTKIDSLIPKVSELVKTICRRTFVDYVNDSKTEYHDGGTNLLVPEEYPVLAISSLEYSTDYGNTYTTLVEYTDYATSKFSHNIISIWPDGFPALVNGYKLTYTAGFEVLPEDL
;
A
#
# COMPACT_ATOMS: atom_id res chain seq x y z
N MET A 1 -5.70 7.46 -11.82
CA MET A 1 -4.46 8.20 -11.50
C MET A 1 -4.40 8.39 -10.00
N GLY A 2 -3.30 8.06 -9.37
CA GLY A 2 -3.14 8.15 -7.92
C GLY A 2 -2.85 9.57 -7.42
N ILE A 3 -2.53 9.66 -6.13
CA ILE A 3 -2.20 10.93 -5.48
C ILE A 3 -0.83 11.41 -5.96
N SER A 4 -0.69 12.70 -6.23
CA SER A 4 0.58 13.30 -6.64
C SER A 4 1.59 13.30 -5.49
N LEU A 5 2.88 13.11 -5.82
CA LEU A 5 3.97 13.08 -4.83
C LEU A 5 4.39 14.47 -4.35
N VAL A 6 4.08 15.50 -5.11
CA VAL A 6 4.42 16.88 -4.81
C VAL A 6 3.27 17.80 -5.18
N THR A 7 3.12 18.91 -4.47
CA THR A 7 2.12 19.94 -4.79
C THR A 7 2.74 21.04 -5.65
N ARG A 8 1.87 21.81 -6.32
CA ARG A 8 2.29 23.00 -7.06
C ARG A 8 3.04 24.00 -6.16
N ALA A 9 2.55 24.21 -4.95
CA ALA A 9 3.15 25.13 -3.99
C ALA A 9 4.57 24.71 -3.62
N GLU A 10 4.78 23.42 -3.34
CA GLU A 10 6.12 22.88 -3.04
C GLU A 10 7.09 23.03 -4.21
N TYR A 11 6.63 22.72 -5.43
CA TYR A 11 7.45 22.88 -6.63
C TYR A 11 7.82 24.36 -6.85
N LYS A 12 6.87 25.28 -6.73
CA LYS A 12 7.11 26.71 -6.92
C LYS A 12 8.06 27.26 -5.86
N ALA A 13 7.94 26.80 -4.61
CA ALA A 13 8.86 27.18 -3.54
C ALA A 13 10.30 26.72 -3.83
N TYR A 14 10.46 25.47 -4.29
CA TYR A 14 11.76 24.91 -4.69
C TYR A 14 12.39 25.68 -5.85
N ALA A 15 11.59 26.01 -6.87
CA ALA A 15 12.06 26.69 -8.09
C ALA A 15 12.09 28.21 -7.96
N ASN A 16 11.73 28.79 -6.81
CA ASN A 16 11.61 30.23 -6.58
C ASN A 16 10.66 30.94 -7.56
N LEU A 17 9.57 30.28 -7.93
CA LEU A 17 8.55 30.83 -8.83
C LEU A 17 7.42 31.46 -8.03
N VAL A 18 7.09 32.72 -8.32
CA VAL A 18 5.98 33.43 -7.67
C VAL A 18 4.86 33.81 -8.64
N SER A 19 5.15 33.80 -9.96
CA SER A 19 4.15 34.15 -10.98
C SER A 19 3.17 33.01 -11.22
N PRO A 20 1.87 33.31 -11.44
CA PRO A 20 0.89 32.28 -11.82
C PRO A 20 0.93 31.86 -13.29
N ASN A 21 1.83 32.43 -14.10
CA ASN A 21 1.86 32.23 -15.56
C ASN A 21 2.07 30.76 -15.96
N GLU A 22 2.78 29.98 -15.17
CA GLU A 22 3.08 28.57 -15.43
C GLU A 22 2.20 27.58 -14.64
N ASP A 23 1.25 28.07 -13.85
CA ASP A 23 0.47 27.23 -12.95
C ASP A 23 -0.28 26.11 -13.67
N THR A 24 -0.93 26.40 -14.80
CA THR A 24 -1.66 25.39 -15.58
C THR A 24 -0.73 24.29 -16.11
N LYS A 25 0.46 24.68 -16.56
CA LYS A 25 1.47 23.74 -17.05
C LYS A 25 2.01 22.88 -15.93
N ILE A 26 2.31 23.47 -14.79
CA ILE A 26 2.74 22.76 -13.59
C ILE A 26 1.69 21.74 -13.15
N ASP A 27 0.43 22.14 -13.03
CA ASP A 27 -0.68 21.27 -12.66
C ASP A 27 -0.90 20.11 -13.64
N SER A 28 -0.56 20.30 -14.92
CA SER A 28 -0.60 19.24 -15.93
C SER A 28 0.56 18.27 -15.83
N LEU A 29 1.74 18.72 -15.42
CA LEU A 29 2.97 17.92 -15.37
C LEU A 29 3.13 17.11 -14.09
N ILE A 30 2.77 17.67 -12.95
CA ILE A 30 2.97 17.03 -11.63
C ILE A 30 2.35 15.63 -11.55
N PRO A 31 1.07 15.40 -11.95
CA PRO A 31 0.50 14.07 -11.91
C PRO A 31 1.25 13.06 -12.82
N LYS A 32 1.68 13.49 -13.99
CA LYS A 32 2.39 12.63 -14.95
C LYS A 32 3.76 12.22 -14.45
N VAL A 33 4.51 13.17 -13.88
CA VAL A 33 5.82 12.89 -13.28
C VAL A 33 5.68 12.03 -12.04
N SER A 34 4.68 12.28 -11.20
CA SER A 34 4.39 11.46 -10.03
C SER A 34 4.13 10.01 -10.40
N GLU A 35 3.29 9.75 -11.41
CA GLU A 35 3.02 8.40 -11.88
C GLU A 35 4.27 7.74 -12.50
N LEU A 36 5.11 8.51 -13.20
CA LEU A 36 6.37 8.01 -13.74
C LEU A 36 7.30 7.54 -12.60
N VAL A 37 7.47 8.34 -11.56
CA VAL A 37 8.29 7.99 -10.39
C VAL A 37 7.76 6.73 -9.73
N LYS A 38 6.45 6.64 -9.49
CA LYS A 38 5.82 5.45 -8.92
C LYS A 38 6.07 4.20 -9.76
N THR A 39 5.97 4.31 -11.08
CA THR A 39 6.21 3.21 -12.02
C THR A 39 7.66 2.74 -11.98
N ILE A 40 8.61 3.67 -11.98
CA ILE A 40 10.05 3.37 -11.91
C ILE A 40 10.39 2.69 -10.58
N CYS A 41 9.88 3.22 -9.47
CA CYS A 41 10.11 2.70 -8.14
C CYS A 41 9.27 1.45 -7.80
N ARG A 42 8.26 1.15 -8.63
CA ARG A 42 7.28 0.08 -8.39
C ARG A 42 6.57 0.21 -7.04
N ARG A 43 6.26 1.45 -6.66
CA ARG A 43 5.59 1.79 -5.39
C ARG A 43 4.68 2.99 -5.59
N THR A 44 3.58 3.03 -4.85
CA THR A 44 2.65 4.16 -4.90
C THR A 44 3.00 5.26 -3.91
N PHE A 45 3.77 4.95 -2.87
CA PHE A 45 4.22 5.84 -1.77
C PHE A 45 3.08 6.40 -0.91
N VAL A 46 2.08 7.03 -1.51
CA VAL A 46 1.04 7.80 -0.79
C VAL A 46 -0.39 7.38 -1.10
N ASP A 47 -0.61 6.58 -2.15
CA ASP A 47 -1.97 6.31 -2.66
C ASP A 47 -2.85 5.57 -1.64
N TYR A 48 -2.25 4.75 -0.78
CA TYR A 48 -2.96 3.90 0.18
C TYR A 48 -2.78 4.34 1.65
N VAL A 49 -2.39 5.60 1.86
CA VAL A 49 -2.28 6.15 3.23
C VAL A 49 -3.67 6.37 3.83
N ASN A 50 -4.59 6.94 3.08
CA ASN A 50 -5.96 7.20 3.52
C ASN A 50 -6.98 6.24 2.91
N ASP A 51 -6.66 5.63 1.77
CA ASP A 51 -7.51 4.66 1.08
C ASP A 51 -6.95 3.25 1.28
N SER A 52 -7.79 2.31 1.64
CA SER A 52 -7.38 0.92 1.84
C SER A 52 -7.02 0.26 0.51
N LYS A 53 -5.96 -0.54 0.55
CA LYS A 53 -5.65 -1.49 -0.53
C LYS A 53 -6.20 -2.86 -0.17
N THR A 54 -6.79 -3.53 -1.15
CA THR A 54 -7.16 -4.94 -1.05
C THR A 54 -6.27 -5.74 -1.97
N GLU A 55 -5.63 -6.77 -1.44
CA GLU A 55 -4.83 -7.70 -2.22
C GLU A 55 -5.15 -9.14 -1.83
N TYR A 56 -4.81 -10.08 -2.72
CA TYR A 56 -5.09 -11.49 -2.54
C TYR A 56 -3.79 -12.27 -2.54
N HIS A 57 -3.70 -13.26 -1.66
CA HIS A 57 -2.56 -14.15 -1.51
C HIS A 57 -3.03 -15.60 -1.57
N ASP A 58 -2.18 -16.47 -2.08
CA ASP A 58 -2.50 -17.90 -2.19
C ASP A 58 -2.03 -18.72 -0.97
N GLY A 59 -1.24 -18.13 -0.08
CA GLY A 59 -0.71 -18.82 1.08
C GLY A 59 0.40 -19.80 0.73
N GLY A 60 0.45 -20.92 1.44
CA GLY A 60 1.49 -21.95 1.28
C GLY A 60 2.79 -21.61 1.99
N THR A 61 2.81 -20.58 2.82
CA THR A 61 3.97 -20.13 3.60
C THR A 61 3.57 -19.74 5.01
N ASN A 62 4.56 -19.48 5.86
CA ASN A 62 4.30 -18.95 7.21
C ASN A 62 4.00 -17.45 7.23
N LEU A 63 4.28 -16.76 6.13
CA LEU A 63 4.18 -15.31 6.03
C LEU A 63 3.31 -14.89 4.84
N LEU A 64 2.54 -13.83 5.02
CA LEU A 64 1.99 -13.05 3.92
C LEU A 64 2.70 -11.70 3.93
N VAL A 65 3.27 -11.32 2.78
CA VAL A 65 4.04 -10.08 2.62
C VAL A 65 3.19 -9.08 1.86
N PRO A 66 2.75 -7.97 2.49
CA PRO A 66 2.02 -6.92 1.78
C PRO A 66 2.88 -6.29 0.68
N GLU A 67 2.27 -5.94 -0.44
CA GLU A 67 2.96 -5.30 -1.57
C GLU A 67 3.37 -3.87 -1.26
N GLU A 68 2.53 -3.15 -0.54
CA GLU A 68 2.79 -1.76 -0.15
C GLU A 68 3.33 -1.68 1.27
N TYR A 69 4.28 -0.80 1.50
CA TYR A 69 4.92 -0.60 2.80
C TYR A 69 5.40 0.85 2.96
N PRO A 70 5.60 1.33 4.19
CA PRO A 70 5.29 0.66 5.45
C PRO A 70 3.78 0.47 5.65
N VAL A 71 3.39 -0.64 6.25
CA VAL A 71 1.99 -0.89 6.59
C VAL A 71 1.61 0.00 7.78
N LEU A 72 0.54 0.76 7.63
CA LEU A 72 0.03 1.67 8.67
C LEU A 72 -0.98 0.97 9.57
N ALA A 73 -1.95 0.28 8.97
CA ALA A 73 -2.96 -0.48 9.69
C ALA A 73 -3.51 -1.61 8.83
N ILE A 74 -3.82 -2.74 9.44
CA ILE A 74 -4.53 -3.85 8.82
C ILE A 74 -6.00 -3.73 9.20
N SER A 75 -6.86 -3.52 8.19
CA SER A 75 -8.30 -3.44 8.39
C SER A 75 -8.92 -4.81 8.57
N SER A 76 -8.53 -5.78 7.75
CA SER A 76 -8.99 -7.15 7.85
C SER A 76 -8.08 -8.12 7.12
N LEU A 77 -8.04 -9.34 7.60
CA LEU A 77 -7.50 -10.49 6.89
C LEU A 77 -8.59 -11.57 6.89
N GLU A 78 -8.95 -12.04 5.72
CA GLU A 78 -9.98 -13.05 5.53
C GLU A 78 -9.42 -14.24 4.75
N TYR A 79 -9.98 -15.41 4.97
CA TYR A 79 -9.58 -16.61 4.21
C TYR A 79 -10.77 -17.26 3.52
N SER A 80 -10.48 -17.98 2.44
CA SER A 80 -11.46 -18.68 1.63
C SER A 80 -11.00 -20.10 1.37
N THR A 81 -11.92 -21.05 1.43
CA THR A 81 -11.70 -22.46 1.05
C THR A 81 -12.40 -22.82 -0.27
N ASP A 82 -13.06 -21.87 -0.90
CA ASP A 82 -13.86 -22.04 -2.13
C ASP A 82 -13.38 -21.14 -3.28
N TYR A 83 -12.07 -21.01 -3.41
CA TYR A 83 -11.40 -20.25 -4.49
C TYR A 83 -11.73 -18.75 -4.51
N GLY A 84 -12.06 -18.18 -3.37
CA GLY A 84 -12.39 -16.76 -3.25
C GLY A 84 -13.85 -16.42 -3.49
N ASN A 85 -14.73 -17.42 -3.53
CA ASN A 85 -16.16 -17.18 -3.65
C ASN A 85 -16.76 -16.64 -2.35
N THR A 86 -16.35 -17.20 -1.20
CA THR A 86 -16.74 -16.72 0.12
C THR A 86 -15.53 -16.57 1.02
N TYR A 87 -15.56 -15.60 1.95
CA TYR A 87 -14.47 -15.30 2.88
C TYR A 87 -14.95 -15.31 4.33
N THR A 88 -14.07 -15.77 5.22
CA THR A 88 -14.26 -15.76 6.67
C THR A 88 -13.16 -14.91 7.30
N THR A 89 -13.52 -13.98 8.17
CA THR A 89 -12.56 -13.10 8.84
C THR A 89 -11.69 -13.87 9.82
N LEU A 90 -10.38 -13.65 9.74
CA LEU A 90 -9.39 -14.14 10.70
C LEU A 90 -9.23 -13.13 11.84
N VAL A 91 -8.83 -13.63 13.00
CA VAL A 91 -8.70 -12.84 14.23
C VAL A 91 -7.21 -12.68 14.57
N GLU A 92 -6.76 -11.45 14.72
CA GLU A 92 -5.40 -11.14 15.14
C GLU A 92 -5.09 -11.74 16.51
N TYR A 93 -3.89 -12.26 16.68
CA TYR A 93 -3.41 -13.01 17.85
C TYR A 93 -4.11 -14.35 18.13
N THR A 94 -5.06 -14.74 17.30
CA THR A 94 -5.66 -16.08 17.32
C THR A 94 -5.26 -16.87 16.08
N ASP A 95 -5.37 -16.27 14.92
CA ASP A 95 -5.08 -16.89 13.62
C ASP A 95 -3.78 -16.37 13.02
N TYR A 96 -3.47 -15.11 13.24
CA TYR A 96 -2.26 -14.45 12.73
C TYR A 96 -1.73 -13.40 13.71
N ALA A 97 -0.50 -12.98 13.48
CA ALA A 97 0.11 -11.83 14.14
C ALA A 97 0.84 -10.97 13.12
N THR A 98 1.05 -9.70 13.45
CA THR A 98 1.80 -8.78 12.60
C THR A 98 3.20 -8.58 13.17
N SER A 99 4.23 -8.75 12.33
CA SER A 99 5.61 -8.47 12.72
C SER A 99 5.79 -6.99 13.04
N LYS A 100 6.37 -6.71 14.22
CA LYS A 100 6.63 -5.32 14.65
C LYS A 100 7.71 -4.61 13.81
N PHE A 101 8.57 -5.37 13.13
CA PHE A 101 9.64 -4.81 12.31
C PHE A 101 9.27 -4.69 10.84
N SER A 102 8.82 -5.80 10.26
CA SER A 102 8.58 -5.90 8.81
C SER A 102 7.13 -5.66 8.43
N HIS A 103 6.23 -5.62 9.41
CA HIS A 103 4.79 -5.58 9.20
C HIS A 103 4.23 -6.71 8.33
N ASN A 104 5.01 -7.79 8.17
CA ASN A 104 4.53 -9.01 7.55
C ASN A 104 3.50 -9.69 8.44
N ILE A 105 2.57 -10.40 7.82
CA ILE A 105 1.56 -11.16 8.52
C ILE A 105 2.09 -12.58 8.74
N ILE A 106 2.14 -12.99 9.99
CA ILE A 106 2.71 -14.26 10.43
C ILE A 106 1.57 -15.18 10.84
N SER A 107 1.55 -16.41 10.30
CA SER A 107 0.58 -17.42 10.74
C SER A 107 0.87 -17.90 12.16
N ILE A 108 -0.18 -17.99 12.97
CA ILE A 108 -0.14 -18.66 14.28
C ILE A 108 -0.43 -20.16 14.15
N TRP A 109 -1.01 -20.57 13.01
CA TRP A 109 -1.31 -21.97 12.75
C TRP A 109 -0.01 -22.80 12.63
N PRO A 110 0.03 -24.03 13.17
CA PRO A 110 1.26 -24.83 13.23
C PRO A 110 1.94 -25.07 11.87
N ASP A 111 1.14 -25.23 10.82
CA ASP A 111 1.61 -25.52 9.46
C ASP A 111 1.68 -24.28 8.56
N GLY A 112 1.54 -23.08 9.13
CA GLY A 112 1.51 -21.82 8.39
C GLY A 112 0.15 -21.58 7.72
N PHE A 113 0.13 -20.69 6.74
CA PHE A 113 -1.06 -20.44 5.93
C PHE A 113 -1.19 -21.53 4.88
N PRO A 114 -2.26 -22.35 4.90
CA PRO A 114 -2.47 -23.36 3.85
C PRO A 114 -2.47 -22.74 2.45
N ALA A 115 -1.98 -23.50 1.46
CA ALA A 115 -2.02 -23.09 0.07
C ALA A 115 -3.47 -23.15 -0.45
N LEU A 116 -4.07 -22.01 -0.68
CA LEU A 116 -5.46 -21.86 -1.13
C LEU A 116 -5.49 -20.79 -2.24
N VAL A 117 -5.88 -21.17 -3.44
CA VAL A 117 -5.98 -20.21 -4.57
C VAL A 117 -6.98 -19.10 -4.22
N ASN A 118 -6.53 -17.84 -4.34
CA ASN A 118 -7.27 -16.66 -3.87
C ASN A 118 -7.71 -16.76 -2.41
N GLY A 119 -6.98 -17.55 -1.61
CA GLY A 119 -7.42 -17.96 -0.30
C GLY A 119 -7.36 -16.91 0.80
N TYR A 120 -6.57 -15.87 0.61
CA TYR A 120 -6.40 -14.81 1.62
C TYR A 120 -6.66 -13.45 1.03
N LYS A 121 -7.60 -12.72 1.63
CA LYS A 121 -7.95 -11.36 1.25
C LYS A 121 -7.48 -10.41 2.34
N LEU A 122 -6.48 -9.62 2.02
CA LEU A 122 -5.90 -8.62 2.92
C LEU A 122 -6.38 -7.23 2.54
N THR A 123 -6.94 -6.50 3.50
CA THR A 123 -7.32 -5.10 3.35
C THR A 123 -6.54 -4.28 4.38
N TYR A 124 -5.78 -3.29 3.91
CA TYR A 124 -4.87 -2.53 4.77
C TYR A 124 -4.58 -1.14 4.19
N THR A 125 -4.02 -0.28 5.03
CA THR A 125 -3.46 1.01 4.61
C THR A 125 -1.94 0.96 4.73
N ALA A 126 -1.25 1.63 3.83
CA ALA A 126 0.20 1.64 3.78
C ALA A 126 0.73 2.86 3.04
N GLY A 127 1.99 3.18 3.27
CA GLY A 127 2.69 4.26 2.60
C GLY A 127 3.21 5.29 3.58
N PHE A 128 3.63 6.43 3.05
CA PHE A 128 4.22 7.52 3.82
C PHE A 128 3.20 8.64 4.00
N GLU A 129 2.84 8.95 5.24
CA GLU A 129 2.04 10.13 5.56
C GLU A 129 2.80 11.43 5.24
N VAL A 130 4.12 11.38 5.42
CA VAL A 130 5.06 12.42 5.00
C VAL A 130 6.14 11.76 4.16
N LEU A 131 6.31 12.20 2.92
CA LEU A 131 7.33 11.64 2.04
C LEU A 131 8.73 11.89 2.59
N PRO A 132 9.65 10.91 2.43
CA PRO A 132 11.05 11.12 2.74
C PRO A 132 11.63 12.29 1.93
N GLU A 133 12.50 13.09 2.56
CA GLU A 133 13.08 14.27 1.92
C GLU A 133 14.02 13.91 0.76
N ASP A 134 14.51 12.69 0.72
CA ASP A 134 15.44 12.18 -0.29
C ASP A 134 14.76 11.47 -1.48
N LEU A 135 13.46 11.57 -1.54
CA LEU A 135 12.69 10.97 -2.65
C LEU A 135 12.71 11.84 -3.92
#